data_c2c03043420b7cd718ace6ade2d74dad
#
_entry.id   c2c03043420b7cd718ace6ade2d74dad
#
_cell.length_a   1.000
_cell.length_b   1.000
_cell.length_c   1.000
_cell.angle_alpha   90.00
_cell.angle_beta   90.00
_cell.angle_gamma   90.00
#
_symmetry.space_group_name_H-M   'P 1'
#
loop_
_entity.id
_entity.type
_entity.pdbx_description
1 polymer ?
#
loop_
_entity_poly.entity_id
_entity_poly.type
_entity_poly.pdbx_seq_one_letter_code
_entity_poly.pdbx_strand_id
1 'polypeptide(L)'
;MNSDLLSSILTAISKRVNHHSFNTWFKPISLASRENSDIYLRVPSEVYRDWIRNHYLDVVEESLEELQLHGCRITFLLEDGSNAPPAQSAVRAQGGSTAVKSELMTSQPETQSHSVAKPINQEPSDLQLNFKYTFDTFVVGSSNQFAHAAAVAVSESPSKTYNPLYIYGGVGLGKTHLMHAIGHSLKGRNKAIKLTYISSEKFMNELINAIRYDKTITFREKYRNIDVLLMDDIQFLAGKERTQEEFFHTFNALYDSQKQIVISSDCPPKEIPTLEERLHSRFEWGLIADIQPPDLETKVAILKRKAEIEKIDLPDNVALFIASKIKSNIRELEGSLVRLLAYSSLKAMPVCLDLAQDVLKNIIEEDTDGISIELIQKAVAQHYGLKVSELKSKNNSRTIAEPRQVAMYLCKTLTKCSLPEIGREFGGKHHTTVLHSVNKITALYEKDMVFHRLVNNIIAELK
;
A
#
# COMPACT_ATOMS: atom_id res chain seq x y z
N MET A 1 -28.83 30.54 9.03
CA MET A 1 -27.57 31.17 8.52
C MET A 1 -26.36 30.25 8.57
N ASN A 2 -26.04 29.63 9.72
CA ASN A 2 -24.83 28.77 9.77
C ASN A 2 -24.99 27.40 9.08
N SER A 3 -26.19 26.81 9.07
CA SER A 3 -26.48 25.53 8.38
C SER A 3 -26.43 25.68 6.84
N ASP A 4 -26.79 26.84 6.34
CA ASP A 4 -26.85 27.11 4.90
C ASP A 4 -25.43 27.26 4.31
N LEU A 5 -24.48 27.81 5.09
CA LEU A 5 -23.10 27.96 4.66
C LEU A 5 -22.41 26.60 4.49
N LEU A 6 -22.54 25.70 5.47
CA LEU A 6 -21.96 24.36 5.41
C LEU A 6 -22.55 23.57 4.24
N SER A 7 -23.87 23.62 4.07
CA SER A 7 -24.54 22.92 2.96
C SER A 7 -24.08 23.43 1.60
N SER A 8 -23.83 24.73 1.46
CA SER A 8 -23.31 25.34 0.23
C SER A 8 -21.88 24.90 -0.05
N ILE A 9 -21.00 24.87 0.97
CA ILE A 9 -19.61 24.38 0.85
C ILE A 9 -19.60 22.90 0.47
N LEU A 10 -20.38 22.07 1.17
CA LEU A 10 -20.46 20.64 0.87
C LEU A 10 -21.04 20.36 -0.53
N THR A 11 -21.99 21.17 -0.98
CA THR A 11 -22.54 21.07 -2.33
C THR A 11 -21.49 21.43 -3.40
N ALA A 12 -20.69 22.46 -3.18
CA ALA A 12 -19.61 22.84 -4.08
C ALA A 12 -18.51 21.75 -4.15
N ILE A 13 -18.15 21.17 -3.01
CA ILE A 13 -17.20 20.07 -2.92
C ILE A 13 -17.75 18.81 -3.62
N SER A 14 -19.03 18.49 -3.43
CA SER A 14 -19.65 17.29 -4.03
C SER A 14 -19.63 17.26 -5.56
N LYS A 15 -19.54 18.43 -6.21
CA LYS A 15 -19.40 18.53 -7.68
C LYS A 15 -17.99 18.18 -8.17
N ARG A 16 -16.97 18.25 -7.28
CA ARG A 16 -15.55 18.10 -7.62
C ARG A 16 -14.95 16.77 -7.15
N VAL A 17 -15.64 16.10 -6.22
CA VAL A 17 -15.17 14.85 -5.61
C VAL A 17 -16.14 13.73 -5.98
N ASN A 18 -15.62 12.50 -6.20
CA ASN A 18 -16.49 11.36 -6.45
C ASN A 18 -17.39 11.05 -5.24
N HIS A 19 -18.56 10.44 -5.51
CA HIS A 19 -19.59 10.19 -4.51
C HIS A 19 -19.08 9.35 -3.30
N HIS A 20 -18.18 8.42 -3.52
CA HIS A 20 -17.60 7.59 -2.45
C HIS A 20 -16.72 8.42 -1.53
N SER A 21 -15.77 9.18 -2.07
CA SER A 21 -14.89 10.06 -1.30
C SER A 21 -15.67 11.16 -0.57
N PHE A 22 -16.72 11.70 -1.19
CA PHE A 22 -17.59 12.69 -0.55
C PHE A 22 -18.28 12.10 0.68
N ASN A 23 -18.90 10.92 0.58
CA ASN A 23 -19.58 10.30 1.70
C ASN A 23 -18.61 9.90 2.84
N THR A 24 -17.39 9.49 2.50
CA THR A 24 -16.38 9.08 3.48
C THR A 24 -15.78 10.27 4.22
N TRP A 25 -15.37 11.31 3.50
CA TRP A 25 -14.51 12.36 4.07
C TRP A 25 -15.23 13.67 4.38
N PHE A 26 -16.27 14.03 3.65
CA PHE A 26 -16.92 15.34 3.77
C PHE A 26 -18.28 15.29 4.47
N LYS A 27 -19.04 14.23 4.29
CA LYS A 27 -20.34 14.06 4.93
C LYS A 27 -20.33 14.10 6.45
N PRO A 28 -19.27 13.56 7.16
CA PRO A 28 -19.18 13.62 8.61
C PRO A 28 -18.77 14.99 9.17
N ILE A 29 -18.42 15.98 8.33
CA ILE A 29 -17.96 17.30 8.77
C ILE A 29 -19.13 18.13 9.27
N SER A 30 -18.94 18.82 10.39
CA SER A 30 -19.88 19.79 10.92
C SER A 30 -19.25 21.18 11.06
N LEU A 31 -20.05 22.24 10.97
CA LEU A 31 -19.58 23.61 11.18
C LEU A 31 -19.51 23.88 12.68
N ALA A 32 -18.33 24.25 13.17
CA ALA A 32 -18.12 24.60 14.59
C ALA A 32 -18.43 26.08 14.84
N SER A 33 -17.77 26.98 14.10
CA SER A 33 -17.99 28.43 14.19
C SER A 33 -17.49 29.12 12.90
N ARG A 34 -17.89 30.38 12.75
CA ARG A 34 -17.34 31.30 11.76
C ARG A 34 -17.01 32.62 12.46
N GLU A 35 -15.75 33.02 12.37
CA GLU A 35 -15.26 34.26 12.95
C GLU A 35 -14.54 35.08 11.87
N ASN A 36 -15.12 36.21 11.46
CA ASN A 36 -14.59 37.08 10.40
C ASN A 36 -14.26 36.32 9.11
N SER A 37 -12.97 36.09 8.84
CA SER A 37 -12.45 35.37 7.67
C SER A 37 -12.09 33.91 7.96
N ASP A 38 -12.29 33.41 9.18
CA ASP A 38 -11.94 32.03 9.55
C ASP A 38 -13.20 31.18 9.70
N ILE A 39 -13.19 30.02 9.03
CA ILE A 39 -14.25 29.00 9.07
C ILE A 39 -13.72 27.81 9.83
N TYR A 40 -14.33 27.48 10.95
CA TYR A 40 -13.94 26.34 11.77
C TYR A 40 -14.86 25.15 11.48
N LEU A 41 -14.27 24.09 10.94
CA LEU A 41 -14.96 22.83 10.62
C LEU A 41 -14.56 21.77 11.63
N ARG A 42 -15.55 21.09 12.22
CA ARG A 42 -15.32 19.97 13.13
C ARG A 42 -15.24 18.67 12.37
N VAL A 43 -14.21 17.88 12.65
CA VAL A 43 -13.93 16.58 12.03
C VAL A 43 -13.85 15.49 13.11
N PRO A 44 -14.22 14.22 12.79
CA PRO A 44 -14.31 13.15 13.75
C PRO A 44 -12.97 12.74 14.39
N SER A 45 -11.84 12.87 13.67
CA SER A 45 -10.52 12.46 14.18
C SER A 45 -9.38 13.20 13.49
N GLU A 46 -8.14 13.07 14.04
CA GLU A 46 -6.92 13.60 13.42
C GLU A 46 -6.68 13.03 12.04
N VAL A 47 -7.01 11.75 11.82
CA VAL A 47 -6.87 11.09 10.51
C VAL A 47 -7.73 11.79 9.45
N TYR A 48 -8.97 12.20 9.79
CA TYR A 48 -9.83 12.96 8.89
C TYR A 48 -9.24 14.32 8.55
N ARG A 49 -8.75 15.04 9.57
CA ARG A 49 -8.10 16.36 9.40
C ARG A 49 -6.92 16.26 8.45
N ASP A 50 -6.00 15.34 8.74
CA ASP A 50 -4.73 15.20 8.01
C ASP A 50 -4.97 14.68 6.59
N TRP A 51 -5.94 13.79 6.40
CA TRP A 51 -6.32 13.28 5.08
C TRP A 51 -6.92 14.37 4.19
N ILE A 52 -7.88 15.14 4.71
CA ILE A 52 -8.51 16.24 3.96
C ILE A 52 -7.47 17.31 3.63
N ARG A 53 -6.60 17.63 4.58
CA ARG A 53 -5.53 18.62 4.38
C ARG A 53 -4.51 18.20 3.32
N ASN A 54 -4.17 16.91 3.26
CA ASN A 54 -3.14 16.42 2.35
C ASN A 54 -3.67 16.10 0.94
N HIS A 55 -4.97 15.82 0.79
CA HIS A 55 -5.52 15.31 -0.47
C HIS A 55 -6.62 16.16 -1.08
N TYR A 56 -7.26 17.03 -0.31
CA TYR A 56 -8.44 17.78 -0.75
C TYR A 56 -8.40 19.27 -0.41
N LEU A 57 -7.25 19.80 0.04
CA LEU A 57 -7.13 21.22 0.39
C LEU A 57 -7.45 22.10 -0.83
N ASP A 58 -6.87 21.76 -1.98
CA ASP A 58 -7.07 22.49 -3.24
C ASP A 58 -8.55 22.51 -3.65
N VAL A 59 -9.25 21.36 -3.52
CA VAL A 59 -10.69 21.25 -3.84
C VAL A 59 -11.54 22.10 -2.87
N VAL A 60 -11.13 22.16 -1.61
CA VAL A 60 -11.81 22.99 -0.60
C VAL A 60 -11.60 24.47 -0.89
N GLU A 61 -10.39 24.90 -1.24
CA GLU A 61 -10.06 26.27 -1.59
C GLU A 61 -10.80 26.71 -2.86
N GLU A 62 -10.79 25.92 -3.93
CA GLU A 62 -11.57 26.17 -5.14
C GLU A 62 -13.08 26.27 -4.88
N SER A 63 -13.59 25.46 -3.95
CA SER A 63 -15.01 25.51 -3.57
C SER A 63 -15.38 26.78 -2.82
N LEU A 64 -14.45 27.34 -2.03
CA LEU A 64 -14.61 28.63 -1.38
C LEU A 64 -14.58 29.79 -2.37
N GLU A 65 -13.72 29.70 -3.39
CA GLU A 65 -13.66 30.69 -4.47
C GLU A 65 -14.97 30.74 -5.26
N GLU A 66 -15.55 29.56 -5.60
CA GLU A 66 -16.88 29.48 -6.27
C GLU A 66 -17.98 30.18 -5.47
N LEU A 67 -17.89 30.11 -4.14
CA LEU A 67 -18.86 30.71 -3.24
C LEU A 67 -18.55 32.19 -2.89
N GLN A 68 -17.58 32.81 -3.59
CA GLN A 68 -17.14 34.21 -3.38
C GLN A 68 -16.63 34.46 -1.93
N LEU A 69 -16.14 33.44 -1.25
CA LEU A 69 -15.56 33.53 0.10
C LEU A 69 -14.03 33.76 0.02
N HIS A 70 -13.62 34.71 -0.81
CA HIS A 70 -12.21 35.04 -1.03
C HIS A 70 -11.53 35.48 0.27
N GLY A 71 -10.40 34.85 0.59
CA GLY A 71 -9.61 35.15 1.80
C GLY A 71 -10.11 34.50 3.07
N CYS A 72 -11.12 33.61 3.03
CA CYS A 72 -11.49 32.80 4.16
C CYS A 72 -10.51 31.64 4.35
N ARG A 73 -10.05 31.42 5.60
CA ARG A 73 -9.25 30.25 6.00
C ARG A 73 -10.14 29.18 6.60
N ILE A 74 -9.91 27.93 6.24
CA ILE A 74 -10.53 26.80 6.91
C ILE A 74 -9.57 26.23 7.95
N THR A 75 -10.09 26.09 9.18
CA THR A 75 -9.40 25.44 10.29
C THR A 75 -10.22 24.24 10.74
N PHE A 76 -9.57 23.06 10.82
CA PHE A 76 -10.22 21.84 11.26
C PHE A 76 -10.03 21.64 12.76
N LEU A 77 -11.13 21.48 13.49
CA LEU A 77 -11.19 21.18 14.93
C LEU A 77 -11.58 19.70 15.14
N LEU A 78 -11.07 19.07 16.17
CA LEU A 78 -11.44 17.71 16.56
C LEU A 78 -12.71 17.70 17.43
N GLU A 79 -13.49 16.64 17.35
CA GLU A 79 -14.72 16.47 18.15
C GLU A 79 -14.42 16.38 19.66
N ASP A 80 -13.25 15.87 20.05
CA ASP A 80 -12.80 15.68 21.44
C ASP A 80 -12.07 16.91 22.00
N GLY A 81 -12.64 18.09 21.94
CA GLY A 81 -12.31 19.24 22.81
C GLY A 81 -10.85 19.63 23.07
N SER A 82 -9.84 19.05 22.42
CA SER A 82 -8.43 19.23 22.74
C SER A 82 -7.68 20.31 21.95
N ASN A 83 -8.38 21.18 21.23
CA ASN A 83 -7.79 22.38 20.63
C ASN A 83 -8.74 23.59 20.79
N ALA A 84 -8.74 24.22 21.97
CA ALA A 84 -9.29 25.57 22.12
C ALA A 84 -8.31 26.56 21.45
N PRO A 85 -8.81 27.57 20.69
CA PRO A 85 -7.96 28.63 20.17
C PRO A 85 -7.35 29.43 21.35
N PRO A 86 -6.11 29.95 21.19
CA PRO A 86 -5.51 30.77 22.25
C PRO A 86 -6.34 32.01 22.50
N ALA A 87 -6.94 32.10 23.66
CA ALA A 87 -7.68 33.28 24.12
C ALA A 87 -6.72 34.48 24.17
N GLN A 88 -7.03 35.50 23.39
CA GLN A 88 -6.40 36.81 23.53
C GLN A 88 -6.79 37.38 24.89
N SER A 89 -5.84 37.38 25.84
CA SER A 89 -5.98 38.03 27.12
C SER A 89 -5.94 39.54 26.92
N ALA A 90 -7.09 40.16 27.16
CA ALA A 90 -7.22 41.61 27.33
C ALA A 90 -6.46 42.05 28.58
N VAL A 91 -5.40 42.81 28.38
CA VAL A 91 -4.66 43.47 29.46
C VAL A 91 -5.46 44.68 29.87
N ARG A 92 -5.94 44.67 31.11
CA ARG A 92 -6.49 45.84 31.80
C ARG A 92 -5.37 46.46 32.62
N ALA A 93 -5.05 47.72 32.30
CA ALA A 93 -4.04 48.52 32.96
C ALA A 93 -4.45 48.92 34.41
N GLN A 94 -3.49 48.88 35.32
CA GLN A 94 -3.36 49.83 36.47
C GLN A 94 -1.89 49.77 36.92
N GLY A 95 -1.10 50.78 36.68
CA GLY A 95 -0.81 51.93 37.56
C GLY A 95 0.40 51.69 38.44
N GLY A 96 1.50 52.46 38.25
CA GLY A 96 2.54 52.63 39.26
C GLY A 96 3.94 52.95 38.71
N SER A 97 4.16 54.20 38.40
CA SER A 97 5.34 55.09 38.49
C SER A 97 6.67 54.50 38.97
N THR A 98 7.75 54.71 38.23
CA THR A 98 8.83 55.67 38.56
C THR A 98 9.89 55.69 37.45
N ALA A 99 10.35 56.95 37.23
CA ALA A 99 11.27 57.42 36.23
C ALA A 99 12.76 57.06 36.49
N VAL A 100 13.58 57.13 35.46
CA VAL A 100 14.75 58.01 35.34
C VAL A 100 15.42 57.79 33.98
N LYS A 101 15.41 58.81 33.11
CA LYS A 101 16.48 59.55 32.34
C LYS A 101 17.67 58.72 31.88
N SER A 102 18.21 58.91 30.71
CA SER A 102 18.51 60.00 29.75
C SER A 102 19.43 59.37 28.67
N GLU A 103 19.57 59.74 27.56
CA GLU A 103 19.92 60.80 26.66
C GLU A 103 20.35 60.23 25.31
N LEU A 104 19.79 60.68 24.24
CA LEU A 104 20.29 61.42 23.11
C LEU A 104 21.55 60.88 22.38
N MET A 105 21.45 60.55 21.12
CA MET A 105 21.86 61.39 19.95
C MET A 105 21.81 60.63 18.63
N THR A 106 21.04 61.19 17.71
CA THR A 106 21.28 61.54 16.31
C THR A 106 22.21 60.67 15.44
N SER A 107 21.71 60.14 14.34
CA SER A 107 21.87 60.63 12.94
C SER A 107 21.58 59.52 11.92
N GLN A 108 20.70 59.85 10.97
CA GLN A 108 20.65 59.15 9.64
C GLN A 108 21.82 59.69 8.77
N PRO A 109 22.24 59.01 7.66
CA PRO A 109 21.40 58.78 6.51
C PRO A 109 21.65 57.42 5.74
N GLU A 110 20.64 57.10 5.00
CA GLU A 110 20.53 56.30 3.75
C GLU A 110 21.76 55.61 3.18
N THR A 111 21.63 54.28 2.99
CA THR A 111 22.11 53.64 1.76
C THR A 111 21.30 52.40 1.46
N GLN A 112 20.73 52.37 0.25
CA GLN A 112 20.08 51.25 -0.39
C GLN A 112 21.02 50.06 -0.47
N SER A 113 20.59 48.90 0.03
CA SER A 113 21.22 47.64 -0.38
C SER A 113 20.11 46.65 -0.75
N HIS A 114 20.12 46.29 -2.00
CA HIS A 114 19.35 45.23 -2.61
C HIS A 114 19.45 43.95 -1.75
N SER A 115 18.36 43.54 -1.19
CA SER A 115 18.24 42.19 -0.63
C SER A 115 18.19 41.21 -1.79
N VAL A 116 19.32 40.60 -2.09
CA VAL A 116 19.42 39.39 -2.90
C VAL A 116 18.64 38.31 -2.17
N ALA A 117 17.51 37.92 -2.74
CA ALA A 117 16.75 36.75 -2.31
C ALA A 117 17.70 35.56 -2.37
N LYS A 118 17.99 34.96 -1.20
CA LYS A 118 18.62 33.64 -1.13
C LYS A 118 17.73 32.67 -1.85
N PRO A 119 18.26 31.82 -2.74
CA PRO A 119 17.45 30.71 -3.28
C PRO A 119 17.06 29.82 -2.12
N ILE A 120 15.76 29.70 -1.92
CA ILE A 120 15.18 28.68 -1.06
C ILE A 120 15.53 27.36 -1.75
N ASN A 121 16.57 26.68 -1.27
CA ASN A 121 16.80 25.28 -1.57
C ASN A 121 15.61 24.51 -1.00
N GLN A 122 14.58 24.36 -1.80
CA GLN A 122 13.61 23.31 -1.60
C GLN A 122 14.34 22.00 -1.83
N GLU A 123 14.79 21.37 -0.75
CA GLU A 123 15.10 19.95 -0.81
C GLU A 123 13.86 19.24 -1.38
N PRO A 124 14.02 18.30 -2.32
CA PRO A 124 12.89 17.55 -2.84
C PRO A 124 12.30 16.75 -1.70
N SER A 125 11.14 17.19 -1.20
CA SER A 125 10.37 16.62 -0.09
C SER A 125 9.72 15.27 -0.42
N ASP A 126 10.17 14.58 -1.44
CA ASP A 126 9.57 13.33 -1.95
C ASP A 126 10.19 12.04 -1.36
N LEU A 127 11.10 12.11 -0.39
CA LEU A 127 11.68 10.93 0.25
C LEU A 127 10.85 10.50 1.46
N GLN A 128 9.68 9.95 1.21
CA GLN A 128 8.87 9.31 2.26
C GLN A 128 9.34 7.87 2.52
N LEU A 129 10.58 7.72 3.02
CA LEU A 129 11.00 6.43 3.56
C LEU A 129 10.31 6.21 4.91
N ASN A 130 9.64 5.06 5.07
CA ASN A 130 9.05 4.69 6.35
C ASN A 130 10.17 4.39 7.37
N PHE A 131 10.27 5.18 8.42
CA PHE A 131 11.29 5.07 9.46
C PHE A 131 11.28 3.73 10.21
N LYS A 132 10.16 3.00 10.19
CA LYS A 132 10.02 1.66 10.80
C LYS A 132 10.68 0.56 9.97
N TYR A 133 10.98 0.80 8.69
CA TYR A 133 11.50 -0.20 7.77
C TYR A 133 13.01 -0.07 7.60
N THR A 134 13.74 -0.67 8.53
CA THR A 134 15.21 -0.72 8.53
C THR A 134 15.69 -2.17 8.49
N PHE A 135 16.99 -2.41 8.22
CA PHE A 135 17.56 -3.75 8.31
C PHE A 135 17.47 -4.31 9.73
N ASP A 136 17.61 -3.47 10.78
CA ASP A 136 17.51 -3.90 12.17
C ASP A 136 16.12 -4.39 12.56
N THR A 137 15.07 -3.89 11.91
CA THR A 137 13.68 -4.30 12.16
C THR A 137 13.23 -5.46 11.25
N PHE A 138 14.01 -5.78 10.22
CA PHE A 138 13.73 -6.88 9.32
C PHE A 138 14.16 -8.22 9.92
N VAL A 139 13.23 -9.16 10.01
CA VAL A 139 13.52 -10.52 10.53
C VAL A 139 14.00 -11.39 9.39
N VAL A 140 15.23 -11.88 9.53
CA VAL A 140 15.86 -12.76 8.54
C VAL A 140 15.54 -14.22 8.87
N GLY A 141 15.11 -14.97 7.88
CA GLY A 141 14.85 -16.40 7.95
C GLY A 141 15.31 -17.10 6.67
N SER A 142 15.15 -18.43 6.61
CA SER A 142 15.54 -19.25 5.45
C SER A 142 14.90 -18.79 4.14
N SER A 143 13.68 -18.25 4.21
CA SER A 143 12.84 -17.82 3.07
C SER A 143 13.25 -16.47 2.47
N ASN A 144 14.04 -15.64 3.14
CA ASN A 144 14.37 -14.28 2.72
C ASN A 144 15.84 -13.88 2.90
N GLN A 145 16.69 -14.76 3.44
CA GLN A 145 18.09 -14.44 3.72
C GLN A 145 18.89 -14.03 2.48
N PHE A 146 18.58 -14.62 1.31
CA PHE A 146 19.27 -14.28 0.06
C PHE A 146 18.92 -12.87 -0.39
N ALA A 147 17.63 -12.52 -0.39
CA ALA A 147 17.16 -11.16 -0.73
C ALA A 147 17.68 -10.13 0.27
N HIS A 148 17.71 -10.45 1.57
CA HIS A 148 18.30 -9.62 2.60
C HIS A 148 19.79 -9.38 2.37
N ALA A 149 20.58 -10.43 2.15
CA ALA A 149 22.02 -10.31 1.90
C ALA A 149 22.32 -9.48 0.64
N ALA A 150 21.56 -9.68 -0.43
CA ALA A 150 21.65 -8.86 -1.64
C ALA A 150 21.34 -7.38 -1.39
N ALA A 151 20.30 -7.09 -0.60
CA ALA A 151 19.91 -5.74 -0.22
C ALA A 151 21.00 -5.03 0.62
N VAL A 152 21.61 -5.75 1.59
CA VAL A 152 22.74 -5.25 2.38
C VAL A 152 23.93 -4.94 1.47
N ALA A 153 24.31 -5.87 0.60
CA ALA A 153 25.44 -5.69 -0.33
C ALA A 153 25.26 -4.46 -1.24
N VAL A 154 24.05 -4.25 -1.78
CA VAL A 154 23.72 -3.05 -2.57
C VAL A 154 23.80 -1.78 -1.73
N SER A 155 23.36 -1.83 -0.46
CA SER A 155 23.45 -0.67 0.43
C SER A 155 24.89 -0.32 0.83
N GLU A 156 25.79 -1.30 0.80
CA GLU A 156 27.21 -1.11 1.10
C GLU A 156 28.02 -0.59 -0.09
N SER A 157 27.72 -1.10 -1.26
CA SER A 157 28.45 -0.77 -2.49
C SER A 157 27.48 -0.54 -3.66
N PRO A 158 26.75 0.59 -3.66
CA PRO A 158 25.76 0.87 -4.68
C PRO A 158 26.41 0.93 -6.08
N SER A 159 25.70 0.44 -7.07
CA SER A 159 26.07 0.30 -8.49
C SER A 159 27.26 -0.62 -8.81
N LYS A 160 27.98 -1.12 -7.81
CA LYS A 160 29.16 -1.98 -8.02
C LYS A 160 28.86 -3.47 -7.88
N THR A 161 27.96 -3.85 -7.00
CA THR A 161 27.75 -5.26 -6.67
C THR A 161 26.65 -5.87 -7.54
N TYR A 162 25.44 -5.36 -7.43
CA TYR A 162 24.27 -5.88 -8.17
C TYR A 162 23.45 -4.72 -8.72
N ASN A 163 23.43 -4.56 -10.05
CA ASN A 163 22.67 -3.50 -10.70
C ASN A 163 22.08 -3.98 -12.04
N PRO A 164 20.73 -4.03 -12.17
CA PRO A 164 19.75 -3.79 -11.12
C PRO A 164 19.71 -4.90 -10.06
N LEU A 165 19.18 -4.58 -8.88
CA LEU A 165 18.71 -5.58 -7.93
C LEU A 165 17.19 -5.71 -8.11
N TYR A 166 16.73 -6.91 -8.47
CA TYR A 166 15.32 -7.22 -8.66
C TYR A 166 14.85 -8.14 -7.53
N ILE A 167 13.94 -7.64 -6.68
CA ILE A 167 13.40 -8.39 -5.52
C ILE A 167 11.98 -8.79 -5.84
N TYR A 168 11.68 -10.10 -5.83
CA TYR A 168 10.31 -10.54 -6.09
C TYR A 168 9.81 -11.52 -5.04
N GLY A 169 8.49 -11.68 -4.97
CA GLY A 169 7.80 -12.60 -4.05
C GLY A 169 6.37 -12.18 -3.85
N GLY A 170 5.57 -13.02 -3.24
CA GLY A 170 4.14 -12.77 -3.01
C GLY A 170 3.85 -11.47 -2.27
N VAL A 171 2.58 -11.07 -2.28
CA VAL A 171 2.12 -9.86 -1.59
C VAL A 171 2.38 -9.97 -0.08
N GLY A 172 2.91 -8.88 0.52
CA GLY A 172 3.09 -8.79 1.98
C GLY A 172 4.25 -9.60 2.55
N LEU A 173 5.24 -10.02 1.73
CA LEU A 173 6.42 -10.78 2.19
C LEU A 173 7.61 -9.92 2.62
N GLY A 174 7.52 -8.56 2.54
CA GLY A 174 8.56 -7.67 3.02
C GLY A 174 9.43 -7.02 1.93
N LYS A 175 9.08 -7.11 0.65
CA LYS A 175 9.79 -6.45 -0.47
C LYS A 175 9.98 -4.96 -0.22
N THR A 176 8.90 -4.25 0.03
CA THR A 176 8.90 -2.81 0.34
C THR A 176 9.74 -2.50 1.58
N HIS A 177 9.72 -3.35 2.60
CA HIS A 177 10.56 -3.20 3.80
C HIS A 177 12.05 -3.20 3.42
N LEU A 178 12.52 -4.17 2.64
CA LEU A 178 13.91 -4.23 2.18
C LEU A 178 14.30 -3.01 1.34
N MET A 179 13.41 -2.53 0.46
CA MET A 179 13.66 -1.33 -0.34
C MET A 179 13.85 -0.09 0.55
N HIS A 180 12.99 0.10 1.54
CA HIS A 180 13.14 1.19 2.51
C HIS A 180 14.40 1.04 3.36
N ALA A 181 14.75 -0.20 3.77
CA ALA A 181 15.96 -0.48 4.52
C ALA A 181 17.24 -0.12 3.72
N ILE A 182 17.27 -0.46 2.42
CA ILE A 182 18.34 0.00 1.50
C ILE A 182 18.40 1.54 1.51
N GLY A 183 17.26 2.20 1.34
CA GLY A 183 17.19 3.66 1.33
C GLY A 183 17.71 4.31 2.60
N HIS A 184 17.32 3.80 3.76
CA HIS A 184 17.80 4.26 5.07
C HIS A 184 19.30 4.04 5.26
N SER A 185 19.82 2.86 4.90
CA SER A 185 21.23 2.54 5.00
C SER A 185 22.08 3.46 4.13
N LEU A 186 21.68 3.70 2.86
CA LEU A 186 22.37 4.60 1.95
C LEU A 186 22.37 6.05 2.44
N LYS A 187 21.23 6.55 2.91
CA LYS A 187 21.12 7.91 3.46
C LYS A 187 21.88 8.05 4.78
N GLY A 188 21.94 7.03 5.60
CA GLY A 188 22.73 7.01 6.83
C GLY A 188 24.24 7.12 6.56
N ARG A 189 24.74 6.48 5.49
CA ARG A 189 26.16 6.53 5.09
C ARG A 189 26.52 7.81 4.33
N ASN A 190 25.63 8.29 3.49
CA ASN A 190 25.85 9.51 2.70
C ASN A 190 24.56 10.35 2.61
N LYS A 191 24.47 11.39 3.43
CA LYS A 191 23.31 12.30 3.44
C LYS A 191 23.09 13.04 2.13
N ALA A 192 24.15 13.25 1.34
CA ALA A 192 24.07 13.98 0.07
C ALA A 192 23.59 13.10 -1.11
N ILE A 193 23.45 11.78 -0.93
CA ILE A 193 23.01 10.89 -2.01
C ILE A 193 21.60 11.25 -2.47
N LYS A 194 21.43 11.41 -3.78
CA LYS A 194 20.14 11.67 -4.40
C LYS A 194 19.41 10.34 -4.62
N LEU A 195 18.53 10.00 -3.71
CA LEU A 195 17.77 8.77 -3.74
C LEU A 195 16.30 9.08 -3.96
N THR A 196 15.65 8.34 -4.85
CA THR A 196 14.20 8.40 -5.08
C THR A 196 13.59 7.01 -4.83
N TYR A 197 12.61 6.96 -3.92
CA TYR A 197 11.70 5.82 -3.76
C TYR A 197 10.35 6.19 -4.38
N ILE A 198 9.84 5.34 -5.25
CA ILE A 198 8.56 5.58 -5.93
C ILE A 198 7.90 4.25 -6.31
N SER A 199 6.57 4.18 -6.20
CA SER A 199 5.81 3.08 -6.82
C SER A 199 5.65 3.31 -8.32
N SER A 200 5.57 2.23 -9.09
CA SER A 200 5.37 2.33 -10.54
C SER A 200 4.04 3.02 -10.91
N GLU A 201 3.03 2.91 -10.06
CA GLU A 201 1.77 3.63 -10.22
C GLU A 201 1.94 5.15 -10.07
N LYS A 202 2.68 5.60 -9.04
CA LYS A 202 2.99 7.03 -8.86
C LYS A 202 3.85 7.56 -10.01
N PHE A 203 4.85 6.79 -10.47
CA PHE A 203 5.67 7.13 -11.64
C PHE A 203 4.81 7.34 -12.89
N MET A 204 3.87 6.43 -13.16
CA MET A 204 2.92 6.54 -14.26
C MET A 204 2.05 7.79 -14.14
N ASN A 205 1.49 8.06 -12.96
CA ASN A 205 0.64 9.22 -12.74
C ASN A 205 1.41 10.54 -12.92
N GLU A 206 2.66 10.61 -12.45
CA GLU A 206 3.51 11.78 -12.66
C GLU A 206 3.88 11.96 -14.14
N LEU A 207 4.12 10.87 -14.88
CA LEU A 207 4.36 10.94 -16.33
C LEU A 207 3.13 11.46 -17.08
N ILE A 208 1.94 10.96 -16.75
CA ILE A 208 0.67 11.42 -17.36
C ILE A 208 0.49 12.91 -17.12
N ASN A 209 0.74 13.38 -15.90
CA ASN A 209 0.65 14.79 -15.56
C ASN A 209 1.72 15.61 -16.30
N ALA A 210 2.95 15.12 -16.41
CA ALA A 210 4.03 15.79 -17.14
C ALA A 210 3.70 15.93 -18.63
N ILE A 211 3.07 14.92 -19.24
CA ILE A 211 2.58 14.99 -20.63
C ILE A 211 1.42 16.01 -20.74
N ARG A 212 0.47 15.97 -19.82
CA ARG A 212 -0.70 16.86 -19.84
C ARG A 212 -0.32 18.34 -19.73
N TYR A 213 0.72 18.65 -18.94
CA TYR A 213 1.13 20.02 -18.66
C TYR A 213 2.43 20.42 -19.39
N ASP A 214 2.86 19.66 -20.40
CA ASP A 214 4.08 19.86 -21.20
C ASP A 214 5.36 20.02 -20.34
N LYS A 215 5.46 19.25 -19.25
CA LYS A 215 6.59 19.24 -18.30
C LYS A 215 7.44 17.96 -18.39
N THR A 216 7.48 17.34 -19.56
CA THR A 216 8.22 16.09 -19.76
C THR A 216 9.72 16.21 -19.53
N ILE A 217 10.31 17.38 -19.84
CA ILE A 217 11.73 17.67 -19.59
C ILE A 217 12.00 17.64 -18.08
N THR A 218 11.21 18.34 -17.28
CA THR A 218 11.35 18.37 -15.81
C THR A 218 11.17 16.99 -15.19
N PHE A 219 10.23 16.19 -15.72
CA PHE A 219 10.04 14.79 -15.30
C PHE A 219 11.29 13.95 -15.56
N ARG A 220 11.89 14.06 -16.76
CA ARG A 220 13.13 13.35 -17.10
C ARG A 220 14.30 13.81 -16.23
N GLU A 221 14.45 15.10 -15.98
CA GLU A 221 15.47 15.64 -15.09
C GLU A 221 15.32 15.10 -13.66
N LYS A 222 14.09 15.03 -13.15
CA LYS A 222 13.79 14.49 -11.81
C LYS A 222 14.26 13.04 -11.66
N TYR A 223 13.99 12.17 -12.65
CA TYR A 223 14.26 10.75 -12.52
C TYR A 223 15.59 10.27 -13.10
N ARG A 224 16.24 11.06 -13.96
CA ARG A 224 17.54 10.70 -14.58
C ARG A 224 18.74 11.28 -13.87
N ASN A 225 18.56 12.30 -12.99
CA ASN A 225 19.63 12.98 -12.24
C ASN A 225 19.71 12.53 -10.77
N ILE A 226 19.39 11.27 -10.48
CA ILE A 226 19.46 10.67 -9.16
C ILE A 226 20.60 9.66 -9.09
N ASP A 227 21.04 9.32 -7.87
CA ASP A 227 22.09 8.32 -7.66
C ASP A 227 21.51 6.93 -7.40
N VAL A 228 20.30 6.87 -6.86
CA VAL A 228 19.61 5.61 -6.53
C VAL A 228 18.13 5.72 -6.87
N LEU A 229 17.63 4.76 -7.65
CA LEU A 229 16.22 4.56 -7.92
C LEU A 229 15.72 3.31 -7.20
N LEU A 230 14.74 3.47 -6.33
CA LEU A 230 13.99 2.39 -5.70
C LEU A 230 12.57 2.38 -6.30
N MET A 231 12.31 1.46 -7.24
CA MET A 231 11.04 1.34 -7.95
C MET A 231 10.22 0.18 -7.37
N ASP A 232 9.12 0.50 -6.69
CA ASP A 232 8.26 -0.51 -6.06
C ASP A 232 7.11 -0.93 -6.99
N ASP A 233 6.77 -2.22 -6.93
CA ASP A 233 5.62 -2.82 -7.60
C ASP A 233 5.62 -2.64 -9.14
N ILE A 234 6.72 -3.00 -9.79
CA ILE A 234 6.92 -2.80 -11.24
C ILE A 234 5.86 -3.49 -12.10
N GLN A 235 5.18 -4.52 -11.58
CA GLN A 235 4.13 -5.24 -12.31
C GLN A 235 2.96 -4.35 -12.74
N PHE A 236 2.73 -3.19 -12.11
CA PHE A 236 1.68 -2.26 -12.52
C PHE A 236 1.99 -1.50 -13.82
N LEU A 237 3.21 -1.62 -14.36
CA LEU A 237 3.53 -1.14 -15.72
C LEU A 237 2.98 -2.07 -16.81
N ALA A 238 2.49 -3.27 -16.46
CA ALA A 238 1.89 -4.21 -17.40
C ALA A 238 0.80 -3.55 -18.27
N GLY A 239 0.89 -3.68 -19.60
CA GLY A 239 -0.06 -3.11 -20.54
C GLY A 239 -0.01 -1.57 -20.67
N LYS A 240 1.01 -0.88 -20.14
CA LYS A 240 1.17 0.58 -20.21
C LYS A 240 2.35 0.97 -21.11
N GLU A 241 2.22 0.71 -22.41
CA GLU A 241 3.31 0.85 -23.41
C GLU A 241 4.10 2.17 -23.30
N ARG A 242 3.42 3.32 -23.28
CA ARG A 242 4.09 4.63 -23.17
C ARG A 242 4.86 4.81 -21.85
N THR A 243 4.36 4.24 -20.76
CA THR A 243 5.04 4.29 -19.46
C THR A 243 6.24 3.34 -19.44
N GLN A 244 6.09 2.16 -20.05
CA GLN A 244 7.20 1.21 -20.22
C GLN A 244 8.32 1.81 -21.06
N GLU A 245 8.00 2.51 -22.14
CA GLU A 245 8.96 3.21 -22.99
C GLU A 245 9.75 4.30 -22.22
N GLU A 246 9.05 5.18 -21.50
CA GLU A 246 9.73 6.24 -20.71
C GLU A 246 10.54 5.65 -19.54
N PHE A 247 10.03 4.58 -18.91
CA PHE A 247 10.78 3.85 -17.88
C PHE A 247 12.04 3.19 -18.46
N PHE A 248 11.95 2.57 -19.63
CA PHE A 248 13.11 1.99 -20.33
C PHE A 248 14.20 3.03 -20.58
N HIS A 249 13.83 4.21 -21.06
CA HIS A 249 14.80 5.30 -21.25
C HIS A 249 15.38 5.82 -19.94
N THR A 250 14.59 5.90 -18.89
CA THR A 250 15.05 6.29 -17.54
C THR A 250 16.00 5.24 -16.97
N PHE A 251 15.65 3.95 -17.10
CA PHE A 251 16.50 2.84 -16.69
C PHE A 251 17.86 2.91 -17.38
N ASN A 252 17.89 3.04 -18.71
CA ASN A 252 19.16 3.09 -19.46
C ASN A 252 19.99 4.31 -19.04
N ALA A 253 19.40 5.49 -18.91
CA ALA A 253 20.11 6.70 -18.49
C ALA A 253 20.79 6.53 -17.11
N LEU A 254 20.10 5.87 -16.17
CA LEU A 254 20.65 5.59 -14.85
C LEU A 254 21.73 4.49 -14.90
N TYR A 255 21.47 3.41 -15.62
CA TYR A 255 22.39 2.28 -15.74
C TYR A 255 23.70 2.68 -16.40
N ASP A 256 23.64 3.40 -17.52
CA ASP A 256 24.82 3.88 -18.28
C ASP A 256 25.61 4.90 -17.46
N SER A 257 24.95 5.65 -16.58
CA SER A 257 25.58 6.57 -15.62
C SER A 257 26.05 5.89 -14.34
N GLN A 258 26.06 4.57 -14.29
CA GLN A 258 26.44 3.77 -13.11
C GLN A 258 25.68 4.16 -11.84
N LYS A 259 24.37 4.43 -11.95
CA LYS A 259 23.48 4.70 -10.83
C LYS A 259 22.79 3.41 -10.40
N GLN A 260 22.54 3.26 -9.09
CA GLN A 260 21.89 2.07 -8.55
C GLN A 260 20.41 2.03 -8.88
N ILE A 261 19.95 0.89 -9.35
CA ILE A 261 18.53 0.61 -9.58
C ILE A 261 18.14 -0.59 -8.72
N VAL A 262 17.05 -0.45 -7.95
CA VAL A 262 16.42 -1.54 -7.19
C VAL A 262 14.95 -1.59 -7.60
N ILE A 263 14.46 -2.77 -7.91
CA ILE A 263 13.10 -2.99 -8.41
C ILE A 263 12.43 -4.06 -7.55
N SER A 264 11.16 -3.85 -7.19
CA SER A 264 10.36 -4.89 -6.57
C SER A 264 9.21 -5.34 -7.49
N SER A 265 8.77 -6.59 -7.33
CA SER A 265 7.64 -7.17 -8.04
C SER A 265 6.97 -8.28 -7.25
N ASP A 266 5.72 -8.61 -7.59
CA ASP A 266 5.04 -9.79 -7.04
C ASP A 266 5.42 -11.09 -7.76
N CYS A 267 6.04 -11.01 -8.94
CA CYS A 267 6.44 -12.15 -9.76
C CYS A 267 7.81 -11.92 -10.43
N PRO A 268 8.48 -12.98 -10.89
CA PRO A 268 9.72 -12.84 -11.65
C PRO A 268 9.49 -12.09 -12.98
N PRO A 269 10.51 -11.45 -13.59
CA PRO A 269 10.34 -10.64 -14.78
C PRO A 269 9.59 -11.35 -15.92
N LYS A 270 9.87 -12.62 -16.17
CA LYS A 270 9.25 -13.42 -17.24
C LYS A 270 7.75 -13.65 -17.07
N GLU A 271 7.23 -13.54 -15.87
CA GLU A 271 5.82 -13.77 -15.56
C GLU A 271 5.00 -12.49 -15.57
N ILE A 272 5.61 -11.31 -15.75
CA ILE A 272 4.87 -10.05 -15.87
C ILE A 272 4.20 -10.02 -17.25
N PRO A 273 2.85 -10.07 -17.32
CA PRO A 273 2.16 -10.09 -18.60
C PRO A 273 2.34 -8.76 -19.34
N THR A 274 2.42 -8.80 -20.66
CA THR A 274 2.49 -7.60 -21.52
C THR A 274 3.63 -6.62 -21.19
N LEU A 275 4.68 -7.09 -20.52
CA LEU A 275 5.91 -6.32 -20.36
C LEU A 275 6.74 -6.43 -21.64
N GLU A 276 7.33 -5.33 -22.09
CA GLU A 276 8.19 -5.31 -23.28
C GLU A 276 9.46 -6.17 -23.08
N GLU A 277 9.85 -6.94 -24.10
CA GLU A 277 10.99 -7.86 -24.06
C GLU A 277 12.31 -7.15 -23.71
N ARG A 278 12.46 -5.89 -24.13
CA ARG A 278 13.62 -5.07 -23.79
C ARG A 278 13.72 -4.77 -22.30
N LEU A 279 12.58 -4.63 -21.58
CA LEU A 279 12.57 -4.45 -20.12
C LEU A 279 12.84 -5.78 -19.40
N HIS A 280 12.28 -6.90 -19.89
CA HIS A 280 12.62 -8.23 -19.38
C HIS A 280 14.13 -8.45 -19.36
N SER A 281 14.79 -8.25 -20.50
CA SER A 281 16.24 -8.38 -20.65
C SER A 281 17.00 -7.50 -19.65
N ARG A 282 16.55 -6.25 -19.43
CA ARG A 282 17.20 -5.33 -18.48
C ARG A 282 17.05 -5.77 -17.04
N PHE A 283 15.89 -6.29 -16.66
CA PHE A 283 15.66 -6.76 -15.30
C PHE A 283 16.46 -8.02 -14.99
N GLU A 284 16.67 -8.88 -15.98
CA GLU A 284 17.46 -10.11 -15.85
C GLU A 284 18.99 -9.86 -15.88
N TRP A 285 19.42 -8.68 -16.28
CA TRP A 285 20.87 -8.38 -16.38
C TRP A 285 21.57 -8.31 -15.03
N GLY A 286 20.84 -7.97 -13.96
CA GLY A 286 21.35 -7.87 -12.60
C GLY A 286 21.14 -9.11 -11.75
N LEU A 287 20.95 -8.90 -10.45
CA LEU A 287 20.63 -9.97 -9.52
C LEU A 287 19.12 -10.02 -9.29
N ILE A 288 18.56 -11.22 -9.47
CA ILE A 288 17.17 -11.53 -9.12
C ILE A 288 17.15 -12.27 -7.80
N ALA A 289 16.47 -11.71 -6.80
CA ALA A 289 16.35 -12.28 -5.46
C ALA A 289 14.87 -12.53 -5.13
N ASP A 290 14.53 -13.75 -4.74
CA ASP A 290 13.19 -14.14 -4.34
C ASP A 290 12.97 -14.04 -2.84
N ILE A 291 11.73 -13.79 -2.46
CA ILE A 291 11.27 -13.87 -1.07
C ILE A 291 10.11 -14.86 -1.04
N GLN A 292 10.32 -15.97 -0.32
CA GLN A 292 9.32 -17.02 -0.15
C GLN A 292 8.48 -16.78 1.12
N PRO A 293 7.31 -17.42 1.26
CA PRO A 293 6.55 -17.38 2.50
C PRO A 293 7.40 -17.87 3.69
N PRO A 294 7.36 -17.16 4.82
CA PRO A 294 8.15 -17.52 6.00
C PRO A 294 7.66 -18.82 6.64
N ASP A 295 8.61 -19.58 7.18
CA ASP A 295 8.32 -20.72 8.04
C ASP A 295 7.72 -20.29 9.39
N LEU A 296 7.28 -21.27 10.20
CA LEU A 296 6.62 -21.00 11.47
C LEU A 296 7.54 -20.24 12.44
N GLU A 297 8.83 -20.60 12.48
CA GLU A 297 9.81 -19.98 13.37
C GLU A 297 10.04 -18.51 13.00
N THR A 298 10.18 -18.24 11.72
CA THR A 298 10.32 -16.87 11.21
C THR A 298 9.05 -16.03 11.48
N LYS A 299 7.85 -16.62 11.33
CA LYS A 299 6.59 -15.92 11.68
C LYS A 299 6.53 -15.55 13.17
N VAL A 300 6.90 -16.46 14.05
CA VAL A 300 6.97 -16.19 15.51
C VAL A 300 7.98 -15.09 15.80
N ALA A 301 9.16 -15.15 15.18
CA ALA A 301 10.18 -14.11 15.35
C ALA A 301 9.70 -12.72 14.85
N ILE A 302 8.96 -12.67 13.73
CA ILE A 302 8.35 -11.42 13.22
C ILE A 302 7.35 -10.85 14.23
N LEU A 303 6.46 -11.70 14.78
CA LEU A 303 5.47 -11.26 15.77
C LEU A 303 6.15 -10.71 17.04
N LYS A 304 7.17 -11.42 17.55
CA LYS A 304 7.94 -10.97 18.71
C LYS A 304 8.66 -9.67 18.45
N ARG A 305 9.34 -9.56 17.30
CA ARG A 305 10.04 -8.32 16.92
C ARG A 305 9.08 -7.13 16.83
N LYS A 306 7.88 -7.36 16.28
CA LYS A 306 6.85 -6.33 16.20
C LYS A 306 6.34 -5.92 17.58
N ALA A 307 6.09 -6.87 18.46
CA ALA A 307 5.67 -6.62 19.85
C ALA A 307 6.74 -5.84 20.65
N GLU A 308 8.04 -6.18 20.47
CA GLU A 308 9.15 -5.43 21.06
C GLU A 308 9.17 -3.95 20.64
N ILE A 309 8.99 -3.68 19.32
CA ILE A 309 8.95 -2.33 18.78
C ILE A 309 7.78 -1.52 19.39
N GLU A 310 6.64 -2.17 19.57
CA GLU A 310 5.45 -1.55 20.20
C GLU A 310 5.51 -1.60 21.75
N LYS A 311 6.60 -2.14 22.34
CA LYS A 311 6.86 -2.26 23.79
C LYS A 311 5.76 -3.06 24.52
N ILE A 312 5.33 -4.14 23.93
CA ILE A 312 4.28 -5.01 24.45
C ILE A 312 4.86 -6.40 24.73
N ASP A 313 4.50 -6.95 25.88
CA ASP A 313 4.81 -8.33 26.20
C ASP A 313 3.86 -9.27 25.47
N LEU A 314 4.42 -10.06 24.55
CA LEU A 314 3.69 -11.06 23.75
C LEU A 314 4.10 -12.46 24.22
N PRO A 315 3.23 -13.19 24.93
CA PRO A 315 3.52 -14.56 25.38
C PRO A 315 3.81 -15.51 24.21
N ASP A 316 4.76 -16.45 24.42
CA ASP A 316 5.20 -17.40 23.39
C ASP A 316 4.06 -18.26 22.83
N ASN A 317 3.14 -18.70 23.69
CA ASN A 317 1.98 -19.47 23.28
C ASN A 317 1.01 -18.67 22.38
N VAL A 318 0.87 -17.37 22.62
CA VAL A 318 0.05 -16.48 21.77
C VAL A 318 0.74 -16.26 20.42
N ALA A 319 2.05 -15.96 20.41
CA ALA A 319 2.82 -15.81 19.18
C ALA A 319 2.76 -17.07 18.31
N LEU A 320 2.95 -18.25 18.92
CA LEU A 320 2.86 -19.54 18.24
C LEU A 320 1.45 -19.81 17.71
N PHE A 321 0.42 -19.49 18.48
CA PHE A 321 -0.97 -19.64 18.06
C PHE A 321 -1.24 -18.79 16.80
N ILE A 322 -0.93 -17.49 16.82
CA ILE A 322 -1.13 -16.59 15.68
C ILE A 322 -0.34 -17.09 14.46
N ALA A 323 0.96 -17.41 14.63
CA ALA A 323 1.82 -17.86 13.56
C ALA A 323 1.37 -19.18 12.90
N SER A 324 0.77 -20.10 13.69
CA SER A 324 0.26 -21.38 13.19
C SER A 324 -1.06 -21.24 12.43
N LYS A 325 -1.89 -20.26 12.80
CA LYS A 325 -3.23 -20.07 12.21
C LYS A 325 -3.19 -19.18 10.96
N ILE A 326 -2.38 -18.12 10.95
CA ILE A 326 -2.26 -17.23 9.80
C ILE A 326 -1.27 -17.82 8.79
N LYS A 327 -1.78 -18.31 7.67
CA LYS A 327 -0.98 -18.98 6.62
C LYS A 327 -0.55 -18.03 5.51
N SER A 328 -1.29 -16.95 5.26
CA SER A 328 -1.26 -16.17 4.05
C SER A 328 0.00 -15.30 3.88
N ASN A 329 0.16 -14.27 4.65
CA ASN A 329 1.25 -13.29 4.47
C ASN A 329 1.59 -12.55 5.76
N ILE A 330 2.73 -11.83 5.75
CA ILE A 330 3.23 -11.09 6.92
C ILE A 330 2.31 -9.91 7.26
N ARG A 331 1.66 -9.27 6.28
CA ARG A 331 0.71 -8.16 6.55
C ARG A 331 -0.48 -8.64 7.37
N GLU A 332 -1.05 -9.80 7.07
CA GLU A 332 -2.14 -10.38 7.86
C GLU A 332 -1.67 -10.83 9.23
N LEU A 333 -0.44 -11.37 9.30
CA LEU A 333 0.19 -11.73 10.56
C LEU A 333 0.33 -10.51 11.49
N GLU A 334 0.90 -9.41 10.98
CA GLU A 334 1.02 -8.14 11.71
C GLU A 334 -0.35 -7.53 12.02
N GLY A 335 -1.27 -7.54 11.08
CA GLY A 335 -2.65 -7.07 11.26
C GLY A 335 -3.39 -7.80 12.37
N SER A 336 -3.18 -9.12 12.50
CA SER A 336 -3.74 -9.94 13.57
C SER A 336 -3.17 -9.55 14.95
N LEU A 337 -1.87 -9.29 15.03
CA LEU A 337 -1.26 -8.77 16.26
C LEU A 337 -1.82 -7.41 16.62
N VAL A 338 -1.86 -6.46 15.69
CA VAL A 338 -2.39 -5.10 15.92
C VAL A 338 -3.84 -5.18 16.42
N ARG A 339 -4.67 -6.03 15.81
CA ARG A 339 -6.06 -6.24 16.25
C ARG A 339 -6.13 -6.78 17.68
N LEU A 340 -5.31 -7.79 18.02
CA LEU A 340 -5.24 -8.34 19.36
C LEU A 340 -4.84 -7.28 20.39
N LEU A 341 -3.85 -6.45 20.08
CA LEU A 341 -3.39 -5.37 20.96
C LEU A 341 -4.46 -4.29 21.17
N ALA A 342 -5.17 -3.93 20.11
CA ALA A 342 -6.29 -2.98 20.22
C ALA A 342 -7.39 -3.51 21.15
N TYR A 343 -7.75 -4.79 21.06
CA TYR A 343 -8.74 -5.42 21.95
C TYR A 343 -8.23 -5.55 23.39
N SER A 344 -6.96 -5.88 23.59
CA SER A 344 -6.31 -5.92 24.91
C SER A 344 -6.38 -4.57 25.60
N SER A 345 -6.04 -3.49 24.89
CA SER A 345 -6.15 -2.12 25.38
C SER A 345 -7.59 -1.71 25.68
N LEU A 346 -8.53 -2.01 24.79
CA LEU A 346 -9.94 -1.64 24.95
C LEU A 346 -10.59 -2.33 26.16
N LYS A 347 -10.28 -3.62 26.38
CA LYS A 347 -10.82 -4.39 27.50
C LYS A 347 -10.00 -4.24 28.80
N ALA A 348 -8.86 -3.51 28.77
CA ALA A 348 -7.89 -3.43 29.86
C ALA A 348 -7.47 -4.82 30.38
N MET A 349 -7.31 -5.80 29.47
CA MET A 349 -6.93 -7.18 29.77
C MET A 349 -5.52 -7.47 29.23
N PRO A 350 -4.70 -8.28 29.93
CA PRO A 350 -3.41 -8.70 29.40
C PRO A 350 -3.60 -9.57 28.15
N VAL A 351 -2.57 -9.55 27.28
CA VAL A 351 -2.53 -10.42 26.11
C VAL A 351 -2.42 -11.87 26.57
N CYS A 352 -3.42 -12.70 26.29
CA CYS A 352 -3.45 -14.10 26.65
C CYS A 352 -4.05 -14.95 25.50
N LEU A 353 -3.89 -16.26 25.60
CA LEU A 353 -4.35 -17.18 24.55
C LEU A 353 -5.86 -17.13 24.32
N ASP A 354 -6.63 -17.05 25.39
CA ASP A 354 -8.10 -17.01 25.31
C ASP A 354 -8.57 -15.74 24.59
N LEU A 355 -7.97 -14.58 24.91
CA LEU A 355 -8.23 -13.33 24.20
C LEU A 355 -7.86 -13.44 22.72
N ALA A 356 -6.71 -14.07 22.40
CA ALA A 356 -6.27 -14.25 21.01
C ALA A 356 -7.24 -15.15 20.23
N GLN A 357 -7.73 -16.22 20.84
CA GLN A 357 -8.72 -17.12 20.23
C GLN A 357 -10.04 -16.39 19.95
N ASP A 358 -10.56 -15.63 20.90
CA ASP A 358 -11.80 -14.87 20.74
C ASP A 358 -11.69 -13.80 19.65
N VAL A 359 -10.61 -13.00 19.68
CA VAL A 359 -10.44 -11.86 18.77
C VAL A 359 -10.16 -12.30 17.32
N LEU A 360 -9.46 -13.42 17.15
CA LEU A 360 -9.05 -13.92 15.84
C LEU A 360 -9.96 -15.01 15.30
N LYS A 361 -11.02 -15.38 16.05
CA LYS A 361 -11.97 -16.42 15.66
C LYS A 361 -12.48 -16.23 14.24
N ASN A 362 -12.98 -15.06 13.90
CA ASN A 362 -13.53 -14.77 12.57
C ASN A 362 -12.47 -14.86 11.45
N ILE A 363 -11.22 -14.44 11.71
CA ILE A 363 -10.13 -14.52 10.73
C ILE A 363 -9.73 -15.98 10.50
N ILE A 364 -9.73 -16.78 11.57
CA ILE A 364 -9.37 -18.20 11.52
C ILE A 364 -10.50 -19.03 10.88
N GLU A 365 -11.76 -18.70 11.15
CA GLU A 365 -12.93 -19.36 10.56
C GLU A 365 -13.04 -19.05 9.05
N GLU A 366 -12.73 -17.83 8.60
CA GLU A 366 -12.64 -17.51 7.17
C GLU A 366 -11.58 -18.35 6.42
N ASP A 367 -10.53 -18.81 7.13
CA ASP A 367 -9.50 -19.69 6.56
C ASP A 367 -9.84 -21.20 6.69
N THR A 368 -10.72 -21.57 7.62
CA THR A 368 -11.12 -22.97 7.86
C THR A 368 -12.45 -23.35 7.21
N ASP A 369 -13.35 -22.40 7.00
CA ASP A 369 -14.63 -22.61 6.29
C ASP A 369 -14.52 -22.39 4.77
N GLY A 370 -13.35 -22.11 4.28
CA GLY A 370 -13.09 -22.06 2.85
C GLY A 370 -13.32 -23.43 2.22
N ILE A 371 -14.25 -23.50 1.25
CA ILE A 371 -14.50 -24.67 0.42
C ILE A 371 -13.16 -25.18 -0.13
N SER A 372 -12.70 -26.34 0.31
CA SER A 372 -11.40 -26.90 -0.14
C SER A 372 -11.54 -27.55 -1.52
N ILE A 373 -10.43 -27.61 -2.28
CA ILE A 373 -10.40 -28.32 -3.57
C ILE A 373 -10.88 -29.77 -3.42
N GLU A 374 -10.50 -30.43 -2.34
CA GLU A 374 -10.91 -31.80 -2.07
C GLU A 374 -12.43 -31.92 -1.84
N LEU A 375 -13.04 -30.96 -1.13
CA LEU A 375 -14.47 -30.91 -0.92
C LEU A 375 -15.21 -30.73 -2.24
N ILE A 376 -14.74 -29.80 -3.09
CA ILE A 376 -15.29 -29.60 -4.44
C ILE A 376 -15.16 -30.86 -5.29
N GLN A 377 -14.00 -31.52 -5.27
CA GLN A 377 -13.79 -32.78 -6.02
C GLN A 377 -14.75 -33.86 -5.55
N LYS A 378 -15.00 -34.00 -4.24
CA LYS A 378 -15.98 -34.97 -3.68
C LYS A 378 -17.41 -34.65 -4.10
N ALA A 379 -17.83 -33.39 -3.98
CA ALA A 379 -19.18 -32.98 -4.34
C ALA A 379 -19.47 -33.19 -5.83
N VAL A 380 -18.56 -32.76 -6.69
CA VAL A 380 -18.67 -32.96 -8.15
C VAL A 380 -18.64 -34.45 -8.51
N ALA A 381 -17.74 -35.23 -7.92
CA ALA A 381 -17.64 -36.65 -8.16
C ALA A 381 -18.95 -37.34 -7.75
N GLN A 382 -19.49 -37.01 -6.59
CA GLN A 382 -20.78 -37.56 -6.10
C GLN A 382 -21.94 -37.20 -7.04
N HIS A 383 -22.01 -35.93 -7.46
CA HIS A 383 -23.09 -35.46 -8.35
C HIS A 383 -23.08 -36.14 -9.72
N TYR A 384 -21.91 -36.46 -10.26
CA TYR A 384 -21.76 -37.13 -11.56
C TYR A 384 -21.60 -38.68 -11.44
N GLY A 385 -21.68 -39.24 -10.23
CA GLY A 385 -21.53 -40.67 -10.01
C GLY A 385 -20.14 -41.23 -10.31
N LEU A 386 -19.10 -40.39 -10.11
CA LEU A 386 -17.70 -40.71 -10.36
C LEU A 386 -16.91 -40.89 -9.06
N LYS A 387 -15.71 -41.49 -9.16
CA LYS A 387 -14.73 -41.50 -8.07
C LYS A 387 -13.83 -40.28 -8.21
N VAL A 388 -13.39 -39.70 -7.10
CA VAL A 388 -12.44 -38.57 -7.08
C VAL A 388 -11.14 -38.89 -7.86
N SER A 389 -10.68 -40.16 -7.80
CA SER A 389 -9.54 -40.64 -8.58
C SER A 389 -9.71 -40.54 -10.11
N GLU A 390 -10.95 -40.63 -10.61
CA GLU A 390 -11.25 -40.49 -12.02
C GLU A 390 -11.13 -39.03 -12.48
N LEU A 391 -11.54 -38.07 -11.62
CA LEU A 391 -11.32 -36.64 -11.89
C LEU A 391 -9.82 -36.30 -11.99
N LYS A 392 -8.97 -36.98 -11.21
CA LYS A 392 -7.49 -36.81 -11.22
C LYS A 392 -6.80 -37.61 -12.35
N SER A 393 -7.52 -38.48 -13.04
CA SER A 393 -6.96 -39.39 -14.06
C SER A 393 -6.54 -38.63 -15.35
N LYS A 394 -5.75 -39.32 -16.19
CA LYS A 394 -5.39 -38.84 -17.55
C LYS A 394 -6.50 -39.07 -18.57
N ASN A 395 -7.59 -39.74 -18.22
CA ASN A 395 -8.69 -40.06 -19.12
C ASN A 395 -9.41 -38.78 -19.57
N ASN A 396 -9.59 -38.62 -20.88
CA ASN A 396 -10.23 -37.46 -21.51
C ASN A 396 -11.59 -37.80 -22.15
N SER A 397 -12.22 -38.95 -21.78
CA SER A 397 -13.59 -39.22 -22.22
C SER A 397 -14.53 -38.11 -21.75
N ARG A 398 -15.53 -37.77 -22.55
CA ARG A 398 -16.46 -36.67 -22.27
C ARG A 398 -17.13 -36.82 -20.90
N THR A 399 -17.42 -38.03 -20.49
CA THR A 399 -18.03 -38.40 -19.20
C THR A 399 -17.17 -38.06 -17.98
N ILE A 400 -15.83 -37.92 -18.15
CA ILE A 400 -14.89 -37.56 -17.09
C ILE A 400 -14.33 -36.14 -17.28
N ALA A 401 -14.15 -35.74 -18.55
CA ALA A 401 -13.56 -34.44 -18.87
C ALA A 401 -14.50 -33.27 -18.48
N GLU A 402 -15.81 -33.40 -18.73
CA GLU A 402 -16.78 -32.36 -18.42
C GLU A 402 -16.94 -32.16 -16.89
N PRO A 403 -17.16 -33.19 -16.07
CA PRO A 403 -17.15 -33.05 -14.61
C PRO A 403 -15.85 -32.47 -14.05
N ARG A 404 -14.69 -32.88 -14.61
CA ARG A 404 -13.38 -32.32 -14.25
C ARG A 404 -13.30 -30.81 -14.55
N GLN A 405 -13.79 -30.36 -15.70
CA GLN A 405 -13.85 -28.95 -16.06
C GLN A 405 -14.75 -28.14 -15.14
N VAL A 406 -15.92 -28.70 -14.75
CA VAL A 406 -16.83 -28.11 -13.76
C VAL A 406 -16.12 -27.99 -12.40
N ALA A 407 -15.44 -29.05 -11.96
CA ALA A 407 -14.70 -28.99 -10.69
C ALA A 407 -13.57 -27.95 -10.70
N MET A 408 -12.82 -27.85 -11.80
CA MET A 408 -11.79 -26.81 -11.96
C MET A 408 -12.38 -25.38 -11.95
N TYR A 409 -13.53 -25.19 -12.60
CA TYR A 409 -14.25 -23.91 -12.58
C TYR A 409 -14.70 -23.56 -11.15
N LEU A 410 -15.32 -24.50 -10.43
CA LEU A 410 -15.75 -24.29 -9.04
C LEU A 410 -14.57 -24.00 -8.11
N CYS A 411 -13.45 -24.72 -8.28
CA CYS A 411 -12.22 -24.42 -7.53
C CYS A 411 -11.76 -22.96 -7.76
N LYS A 412 -11.77 -22.49 -9.02
CA LYS A 412 -11.37 -21.12 -9.31
C LYS A 412 -12.34 -20.08 -8.79
N THR A 413 -13.65 -20.38 -8.78
CA THR A 413 -14.71 -19.45 -8.37
C THR A 413 -14.91 -19.41 -6.85
N LEU A 414 -14.80 -20.56 -6.18
CA LEU A 414 -15.11 -20.70 -4.75
C LEU A 414 -13.87 -20.73 -3.84
N THR A 415 -12.65 -20.82 -4.42
CA THR A 415 -11.42 -20.83 -3.64
C THR A 415 -10.47 -19.72 -4.09
N LYS A 416 -9.52 -19.36 -3.24
CA LYS A 416 -8.44 -18.39 -3.55
C LYS A 416 -7.25 -19.04 -4.29
N CYS A 417 -7.37 -20.33 -4.69
CA CYS A 417 -6.27 -21.09 -5.27
C CYS A 417 -5.87 -20.56 -6.66
N SER A 418 -4.58 -20.57 -6.92
CA SER A 418 -4.01 -20.23 -8.23
C SER A 418 -4.26 -21.35 -9.25
N LEU A 419 -4.25 -20.99 -10.55
CA LEU A 419 -4.41 -21.99 -11.62
C LEU A 419 -3.37 -23.15 -11.57
N PRO A 420 -2.07 -22.89 -11.24
CA PRO A 420 -1.10 -23.97 -11.06
C PRO A 420 -1.42 -24.90 -9.88
N GLU A 421 -1.91 -24.37 -8.75
CA GLU A 421 -2.32 -25.18 -7.59
C GLU A 421 -3.51 -26.07 -7.93
N ILE A 422 -4.55 -25.51 -8.58
CA ILE A 422 -5.68 -26.30 -9.07
C ILE A 422 -5.19 -27.39 -10.02
N GLY A 423 -4.30 -27.07 -10.95
CA GLY A 423 -3.75 -28.05 -11.89
C GLY A 423 -3.04 -29.20 -11.21
N ARG A 424 -2.27 -28.95 -10.15
CA ARG A 424 -1.61 -30.00 -9.35
C ARG A 424 -2.61 -30.96 -8.72
N GLU A 425 -3.68 -30.45 -8.13
CA GLU A 425 -4.71 -31.24 -7.46
C GLU A 425 -5.57 -32.08 -8.42
N PHE A 426 -5.58 -31.76 -9.71
CA PHE A 426 -6.26 -32.54 -10.77
C PHE A 426 -5.30 -33.44 -11.56
N GLY A 427 -4.31 -34.03 -10.89
CA GLY A 427 -3.39 -35.00 -11.48
C GLY A 427 -2.26 -34.35 -12.31
N GLY A 428 -1.76 -33.20 -11.89
CA GLY A 428 -0.64 -32.50 -12.53
C GLY A 428 -0.99 -31.89 -13.88
N LYS A 429 -2.23 -31.43 -14.05
CA LYS A 429 -2.63 -30.71 -15.27
C LYS A 429 -2.00 -29.33 -15.33
N HIS A 430 -1.55 -28.94 -16.53
CA HIS A 430 -0.94 -27.63 -16.74
C HIS A 430 -1.95 -26.49 -16.50
N HIS A 431 -1.48 -25.35 -16.01
CA HIS A 431 -2.34 -24.20 -15.71
C HIS A 431 -3.16 -23.70 -16.91
N THR A 432 -2.64 -23.83 -18.14
CA THR A 432 -3.37 -23.50 -19.37
C THR A 432 -4.58 -24.42 -19.59
N THR A 433 -4.51 -25.70 -19.17
CA THR A 433 -5.64 -26.63 -19.21
C THR A 433 -6.73 -26.20 -18.23
N VAL A 434 -6.33 -25.75 -17.04
CA VAL A 434 -7.26 -25.21 -16.04
C VAL A 434 -7.92 -23.94 -16.56
N LEU A 435 -7.14 -23.00 -17.10
CA LEU A 435 -7.63 -21.75 -17.68
C LEU A 435 -8.66 -22.00 -18.80
N HIS A 436 -8.33 -22.91 -19.75
CA HIS A 436 -9.23 -23.28 -20.82
C HIS A 436 -10.54 -23.91 -20.27
N SER A 437 -10.43 -24.74 -19.22
CA SER A 437 -11.59 -25.36 -18.57
C SER A 437 -12.49 -24.31 -17.92
N VAL A 438 -11.89 -23.37 -17.18
CA VAL A 438 -12.60 -22.25 -16.56
C VAL A 438 -13.35 -21.43 -17.61
N ASN A 439 -12.67 -20.97 -18.66
CA ASN A 439 -13.28 -20.14 -19.71
C ASN A 439 -14.43 -20.88 -20.42
N LYS A 440 -14.24 -22.18 -20.72
CA LYS A 440 -15.26 -23.00 -21.37
C LYS A 440 -16.51 -23.13 -20.50
N ILE A 441 -16.34 -23.43 -19.21
CA ILE A 441 -17.47 -23.60 -18.28
C ILE A 441 -18.15 -22.28 -18.00
N THR A 442 -17.42 -21.16 -17.89
CA THR A 442 -18.02 -19.82 -17.78
C THR A 442 -18.95 -19.54 -18.95
N ALA A 443 -18.49 -19.78 -20.19
CA ALA A 443 -19.31 -19.58 -21.39
C ALA A 443 -20.56 -20.49 -21.44
N LEU A 444 -20.47 -21.73 -20.91
CA LEU A 444 -21.62 -22.62 -20.80
C LEU A 444 -22.59 -22.17 -19.68
N TYR A 445 -22.05 -21.75 -18.57
CA TYR A 445 -22.82 -21.27 -17.40
C TYR A 445 -23.68 -20.04 -17.76
N GLU A 446 -23.16 -19.14 -18.61
CA GLU A 446 -23.90 -17.97 -19.10
C GLU A 446 -24.95 -18.27 -20.16
N LYS A 447 -24.77 -19.32 -20.98
CA LYS A 447 -25.62 -19.60 -22.14
C LYS A 447 -26.70 -20.65 -21.88
N ASP A 448 -26.48 -21.60 -20.98
CA ASP A 448 -27.36 -22.75 -20.75
C ASP A 448 -27.98 -22.71 -19.35
N MET A 449 -29.28 -22.42 -19.30
CA MET A 449 -30.05 -22.32 -18.05
C MET A 449 -30.15 -23.67 -17.30
N VAL A 450 -30.07 -24.80 -17.97
CA VAL A 450 -30.09 -26.13 -17.33
C VAL A 450 -28.76 -26.40 -16.66
N PHE A 451 -27.67 -26.11 -17.40
CA PHE A 451 -26.31 -26.22 -16.88
C PHE A 451 -26.06 -25.24 -15.72
N HIS A 452 -26.58 -24.02 -15.79
CA HIS A 452 -26.56 -23.03 -14.72
C HIS A 452 -27.20 -23.57 -13.42
N ARG A 453 -28.39 -24.21 -13.52
CA ARG A 453 -29.05 -24.82 -12.34
C ARG A 453 -28.24 -25.99 -11.77
N LEU A 454 -27.67 -26.82 -12.62
CA LEU A 454 -26.83 -27.94 -12.19
C LEU A 454 -25.61 -27.44 -11.38
N VAL A 455 -24.88 -26.45 -11.87
CA VAL A 455 -23.73 -25.90 -11.17
C VAL A 455 -24.13 -25.24 -9.84
N ASN A 456 -25.25 -24.51 -9.82
CA ASN A 456 -25.78 -23.91 -8.58
C ASN A 456 -26.23 -24.94 -7.54
N ASN A 457 -26.75 -26.08 -7.96
CA ASN A 457 -27.09 -27.18 -7.03
C ASN A 457 -25.82 -27.71 -6.35
N ILE A 458 -24.73 -27.91 -7.12
CA ILE A 458 -23.43 -28.33 -6.55
C ILE A 458 -22.88 -27.26 -5.59
N ILE A 459 -23.02 -25.98 -5.92
CA ILE A 459 -22.61 -24.88 -5.04
C ILE A 459 -23.42 -24.87 -3.74
N ALA A 460 -24.72 -25.18 -3.81
CA ALA A 460 -25.59 -25.26 -2.64
C ALA A 460 -25.25 -26.44 -1.70
N GLU A 461 -24.76 -27.55 -2.29
CA GLU A 461 -24.28 -28.72 -1.51
C GLU A 461 -22.90 -28.44 -0.82
N LEU A 462 -22.17 -27.46 -1.30
CA LEU A 462 -20.86 -27.08 -0.77
C LEU A 462 -20.91 -26.00 0.32
N LYS A 463 -22.05 -25.32 0.44
CA LYS A 463 -22.33 -24.30 1.47
C LYS A 463 -23.09 -24.89 2.62
#